data_070ba77ead510d89f2c595056c30c03a
#
_entry.id   070ba77ead510d89f2c595056c30c03a
#
_cell.length_a   1.000
_cell.length_b   1.000
_cell.length_c   1.000
_cell.angle_alpha   90.00
_cell.angle_beta   90.00
_cell.angle_gamma   90.00
#
_symmetry.space_group_name_H-M   'P 1'
#
loop_
_entity.id
_entity.type
_entity.pdbx_description
1 polymer ?
#
loop_
_entity_poly.entity_id
_entity_poly.type
_entity_poly.pdbx_seq_one_letter_code
_entity_poly.pdbx_strand_id
1 'polypeptide(L)'
;MRNPLLSKKLKRTETRLLIIDDNQIRYNQIRDLLTSSDHQVHATLLDDLQNFEKQLHLPWDVVIFGRAYDLKYEQALTLIRNSNQVNLPLILLKPDEYQSTQYASFIRKGVYDILDLEEADNFYLGLLRALSLSRLLQSQQQLMNELETAQNQAQALVEESNKAIALIQEGIHVSANAEYLQLFGLSSEDDIIGQPLLDILQPKDVNDFKIRFKKISQGQFDLGAFEVATLNSNAQTHNPLKVEFLVVF
;
A
#
# COMPACT_ATOMS: atom_id res chain seq x y z
N MET A 1 -16.87 1.19 31.47
CA MET A 1 -16.48 0.31 30.33
C MET A 1 -15.23 0.88 29.70
N ARG A 2 -14.08 0.19 29.81
CA ARG A 2 -12.81 0.63 29.20
C ARG A 2 -12.84 0.28 27.71
N ASN A 3 -12.61 1.27 26.88
CA ASN A 3 -12.60 1.13 25.42
C ASN A 3 -11.43 0.22 24.98
N PRO A 4 -11.67 -0.97 24.42
CA PRO A 4 -10.62 -1.94 24.10
C PRO A 4 -9.66 -1.47 23.00
N LEU A 5 -9.95 -0.37 22.31
CA LEU A 5 -9.10 0.21 21.28
C LEU A 5 -7.90 1.03 21.80
N LEU A 6 -7.91 1.38 23.11
CA LEU A 6 -6.84 2.17 23.74
C LEU A 6 -5.76 1.32 24.43
N SER A 7 -5.85 0.00 24.41
CA SER A 7 -4.88 -0.89 25.07
C SER A 7 -3.85 -1.56 24.15
N LYS A 8 -3.81 -1.26 22.85
CA LYS A 8 -2.62 -1.57 22.06
C LYS A 8 -1.53 -0.59 22.49
N LYS A 9 -0.72 -1.01 23.50
CA LYS A 9 0.61 -0.41 23.71
C LYS A 9 1.24 -0.36 22.32
N LEU A 10 1.48 0.86 21.81
CA LEU A 10 2.33 1.07 20.66
C LEU A 10 3.60 0.27 20.93
N LYS A 11 3.79 -0.85 20.22
CA LYS A 11 5.04 -1.59 20.26
C LYS A 11 6.11 -0.56 19.93
N ARG A 12 7.05 -0.31 20.85
CA ARG A 12 8.24 0.49 20.57
C ARG A 12 8.84 -0.12 19.30
N THR A 13 8.71 0.57 18.19
CA THR A 13 9.29 0.13 16.93
C THR A 13 10.78 0.38 17.03
N GLU A 14 11.56 -0.67 16.87
CA GLU A 14 13.00 -0.59 16.74
C GLU A 14 13.35 0.37 15.61
N THR A 15 14.27 1.29 15.86
CA THR A 15 14.78 2.23 14.83
C THR A 15 16.00 1.61 14.19
N ARG A 16 15.97 1.40 12.87
CA ARG A 16 17.04 0.76 12.11
C ARG A 16 17.80 1.80 11.29
N LEU A 17 19.05 2.04 11.67
CA LEU A 17 19.92 3.00 11.03
C LEU A 17 21.04 2.30 10.29
N LEU A 18 21.23 2.68 9.04
CA LEU A 18 22.42 2.32 8.28
C LEU A 18 23.35 3.52 8.22
N ILE A 19 24.50 3.43 8.88
CA ILE A 19 25.46 4.52 8.99
C ILE A 19 26.65 4.20 8.10
N ILE A 20 26.93 5.07 7.15
CA ILE A 20 28.07 4.97 6.25
C ILE A 20 29.11 5.98 6.73
N ASP A 21 30.13 5.49 7.43
CA ASP A 21 31.17 6.33 7.99
C ASP A 21 32.44 5.51 8.29
N ASP A 22 33.61 6.14 8.15
CA ASP A 22 34.92 5.57 8.53
C ASP A 22 35.26 5.85 10.01
N ASN A 23 34.38 6.55 10.75
CA ASN A 23 34.65 7.04 12.10
C ASN A 23 33.71 6.39 13.15
N GLN A 24 34.27 5.47 13.93
CA GLN A 24 33.55 4.79 15.02
C GLN A 24 33.04 5.74 16.11
N ILE A 25 33.70 6.90 16.32
CA ILE A 25 33.29 7.87 17.34
C ILE A 25 31.97 8.53 16.90
N ARG A 26 31.86 8.98 15.65
CA ARG A 26 30.61 9.53 15.10
C ARG A 26 29.45 8.52 15.15
N TYR A 27 29.73 7.28 14.80
CA TYR A 27 28.75 6.20 14.95
C TYR A 27 28.23 6.06 16.38
N ASN A 28 29.13 6.04 17.37
CA ASN A 28 28.74 5.95 18.77
C ASN A 28 27.93 7.17 19.22
N GLN A 29 28.33 8.37 18.83
CA GLN A 29 27.59 9.60 19.14
C GLN A 29 26.15 9.57 18.61
N ILE A 30 25.94 9.14 17.35
CA ILE A 30 24.61 9.03 16.73
C ILE A 30 23.75 8.02 17.49
N ARG A 31 24.32 6.85 17.76
CA ARG A 31 23.62 5.78 18.49
C ARG A 31 23.24 6.21 19.90
N ASP A 32 24.18 6.81 20.63
CA ASP A 32 23.98 7.20 22.04
C ASP A 32 22.99 8.36 22.16
N LEU A 33 22.93 9.27 21.19
CA LEU A 33 21.93 10.35 21.12
C LEU A 33 20.50 9.78 21.05
N LEU A 34 20.26 8.77 20.21
CA LEU A 34 18.96 8.13 20.12
C LEU A 34 18.65 7.25 21.33
N THR A 35 19.62 6.50 21.82
CA THR A 35 19.44 5.63 22.98
C THR A 35 19.13 6.41 24.25
N SER A 36 19.78 7.58 24.44
CA SER A 36 19.49 8.46 25.56
C SER A 36 18.08 9.05 25.50
N SER A 37 17.49 9.12 24.31
CA SER A 37 16.13 9.58 24.07
C SER A 37 15.07 8.46 24.08
N ASP A 38 15.39 7.32 24.72
CA ASP A 38 14.50 6.15 24.94
C ASP A 38 14.08 5.41 23.64
N HIS A 39 14.86 5.53 22.57
CA HIS A 39 14.67 4.74 21.34
C HIS A 39 15.38 3.38 21.44
N GLN A 40 14.73 2.33 20.98
CA GLN A 40 15.42 1.07 20.66
C GLN A 40 16.10 1.26 19.31
N VAL A 41 17.42 1.17 19.27
CA VAL A 41 18.20 1.45 18.06
C VAL A 41 18.96 0.22 17.62
N HIS A 42 18.77 -0.19 16.38
CA HIS A 42 19.63 -1.11 15.67
C HIS A 42 20.42 -0.30 14.63
N ALA A 43 21.68 -0.06 14.89
CA ALA A 43 22.55 0.69 13.99
C ALA A 43 23.65 -0.22 13.43
N THR A 44 23.89 -0.14 12.12
CA THR A 44 24.97 -0.84 11.43
C THR A 44 25.91 0.19 10.82
N LEU A 45 27.21 0.05 11.07
CA LEU A 45 28.25 0.89 10.51
C LEU A 45 28.89 0.20 9.31
N LEU A 46 29.06 0.93 8.23
CA LEU A 46 29.71 0.49 6.98
C LEU A 46 30.64 1.59 6.48
N ASP A 47 31.63 1.21 5.70
CA ASP A 47 32.57 2.13 5.04
C ASP A 47 32.82 1.78 3.57
N ASP A 48 32.17 0.74 3.04
CA ASP A 48 32.38 0.23 1.68
C ASP A 48 31.10 -0.02 0.88
N LEU A 49 31.26 -0.01 -0.47
CA LEU A 49 30.18 -0.18 -1.44
C LEU A 49 29.54 -1.56 -1.38
N GLN A 50 30.34 -2.64 -1.29
CA GLN A 50 29.80 -4.00 -1.40
C GLN A 50 28.92 -4.37 -0.20
N ASN A 51 29.33 -3.96 1.00
CA ASN A 51 28.52 -4.17 2.19
C ASN A 51 27.26 -3.30 2.17
N PHE A 52 27.33 -2.09 1.62
CA PHE A 52 26.16 -1.26 1.46
C PHE A 52 25.10 -1.92 0.56
N GLU A 53 25.48 -2.43 -0.61
CA GLU A 53 24.55 -3.15 -1.51
C GLU A 53 23.89 -4.34 -0.82
N LYS A 54 24.65 -5.14 -0.07
CA LYS A 54 24.11 -6.28 0.69
C LYS A 54 23.12 -5.85 1.76
N GLN A 55 23.40 -4.74 2.45
CA GLN A 55 22.52 -4.24 3.52
C GLN A 55 21.23 -3.66 2.99
N LEU A 56 21.18 -3.15 1.75
CA LEU A 56 19.94 -2.65 1.15
C LEU A 56 18.85 -3.72 0.93
N HIS A 57 19.16 -5.01 1.08
CA HIS A 57 18.15 -6.07 1.11
C HIS A 57 17.41 -6.19 2.46
N LEU A 58 17.96 -5.58 3.52
CA LEU A 58 17.35 -5.55 4.85
C LEU A 58 16.54 -4.25 5.02
N PRO A 59 15.47 -4.25 5.81
CA PRO A 59 14.66 -3.05 6.02
C PRO A 59 15.41 -2.03 6.90
N TRP A 60 15.52 -0.80 6.42
CA TRP A 60 16.13 0.33 7.11
C TRP A 60 15.13 1.49 7.21
N ASP A 61 15.26 2.29 8.27
CA ASP A 61 14.44 3.50 8.43
C ASP A 61 15.14 4.74 7.85
N VAL A 62 16.46 4.86 8.01
CA VAL A 62 17.26 6.00 7.55
C VAL A 62 18.67 5.55 7.23
N VAL A 63 19.26 6.10 6.18
CA VAL A 63 20.70 6.05 5.90
C VAL A 63 21.32 7.37 6.35
N ILE A 64 22.39 7.30 7.13
CA ILE A 64 23.21 8.45 7.51
C ILE A 64 24.55 8.30 6.81
N PHE A 65 24.88 9.24 5.94
CA PHE A 65 26.12 9.23 5.17
C PHE A 65 27.08 10.28 5.70
N GLY A 66 28.19 9.83 6.25
CA GLY A 66 29.30 10.68 6.67
C GLY A 66 30.44 10.60 5.66
N ARG A 67 31.37 9.71 5.90
CA ARG A 67 32.57 9.53 5.09
C ARG A 67 32.78 8.07 4.77
N ALA A 68 33.08 7.75 3.52
CA ALA A 68 33.38 6.39 3.10
C ALA A 68 34.62 6.39 2.20
N TYR A 69 35.32 5.27 2.19
CA TYR A 69 36.56 5.15 1.45
C TYR A 69 36.32 5.10 -0.07
N ASP A 70 35.41 4.25 -0.53
CA ASP A 70 35.17 3.97 -1.95
C ASP A 70 33.72 4.26 -2.39
N LEU A 71 32.87 4.77 -1.49
CA LEU A 71 31.48 5.06 -1.75
C LEU A 71 31.21 6.57 -1.61
N LYS A 72 30.68 7.16 -2.67
CA LYS A 72 30.17 8.54 -2.67
C LYS A 72 28.66 8.57 -2.41
N TYR A 73 28.18 9.64 -1.79
CA TYR A 73 26.74 9.75 -1.48
C TYR A 73 25.84 9.70 -2.73
N GLU A 74 26.32 10.17 -3.90
CA GLU A 74 25.57 10.05 -5.16
C GLU A 74 25.42 8.58 -5.60
N GLN A 75 26.43 7.76 -5.39
CA GLN A 75 26.36 6.32 -5.65
C GLN A 75 25.39 5.65 -4.68
N ALA A 76 25.47 6.02 -3.39
CA ALA A 76 24.55 5.51 -2.38
C ALA A 76 23.08 5.86 -2.72
N LEU A 77 22.80 7.10 -3.16
CA LEU A 77 21.48 7.50 -3.63
C LEU A 77 21.02 6.70 -4.85
N THR A 78 21.93 6.40 -5.78
CA THR A 78 21.59 5.59 -6.97
C THR A 78 21.23 4.16 -6.58
N LEU A 79 21.98 3.56 -5.66
CA LEU A 79 21.71 2.21 -5.15
C LEU A 79 20.39 2.14 -4.38
N ILE A 80 20.08 3.14 -3.55
CA ILE A 80 18.79 3.23 -2.86
C ILE A 80 17.65 3.29 -3.87
N ARG A 81 17.75 4.13 -4.91
CA ARG A 81 16.72 4.25 -5.96
C ARG A 81 16.49 2.96 -6.74
N ASN A 82 17.53 2.15 -6.91
CA ASN A 82 17.46 0.87 -7.60
C ASN A 82 17.10 -0.31 -6.68
N SER A 83 16.95 -0.07 -5.39
CA SER A 83 16.58 -1.08 -4.40
C SER A 83 15.06 -1.15 -4.19
N ASN A 84 14.62 -2.12 -3.41
CA ASN A 84 13.22 -2.22 -2.96
C ASN A 84 12.82 -1.12 -1.95
N GLN A 85 13.75 -0.26 -1.55
CA GLN A 85 13.56 0.81 -0.57
C GLN A 85 13.76 2.18 -1.21
N VAL A 86 13.15 2.43 -2.35
CA VAL A 86 13.31 3.66 -3.17
C VAL A 86 13.08 4.96 -2.40
N ASN A 87 12.30 4.90 -1.33
CA ASN A 87 11.94 6.04 -0.49
C ASN A 87 12.78 6.12 0.81
N LEU A 88 13.84 5.31 0.95
CA LEU A 88 14.72 5.32 2.11
C LEU A 88 15.47 6.66 2.19
N PRO A 89 15.23 7.50 3.21
CA PRO A 89 15.85 8.80 3.30
C PRO A 89 17.35 8.68 3.58
N LEU A 90 18.17 9.43 2.84
CA LEU A 90 19.60 9.58 3.08
C LEU A 90 19.86 10.95 3.66
N ILE A 91 20.35 10.99 4.90
CA ILE A 91 20.87 12.18 5.56
C ILE A 91 22.38 12.25 5.32
N LEU A 92 22.86 13.40 4.90
CA LEU A 92 24.29 13.66 4.78
C LEU A 92 24.80 14.31 6.08
N LEU A 93 25.82 13.76 6.70
CA LEU A 93 26.57 14.50 7.74
C LEU A 93 27.26 15.67 7.08
N LYS A 94 27.16 16.84 7.72
CA LYS A 94 27.70 18.09 7.19
C LYS A 94 29.19 17.92 6.84
N PRO A 95 29.55 18.07 5.55
CA PRO A 95 30.95 18.00 5.13
C PRO A 95 31.76 19.20 5.68
N ASP A 96 33.06 19.01 5.91
CA ASP A 96 33.94 20.06 6.44
C ASP A 96 33.95 21.33 5.57
N GLU A 97 33.87 21.17 4.23
CA GLU A 97 33.87 22.27 3.26
C GLU A 97 32.47 22.79 2.87
N TYR A 98 31.44 22.37 3.64
CA TYR A 98 30.04 22.68 3.31
C TYR A 98 29.74 24.19 3.44
N GLN A 99 29.08 24.73 2.42
CA GLN A 99 28.53 26.09 2.41
C GLN A 99 27.01 26.03 2.32
N SER A 100 26.31 26.87 3.09
CA SER A 100 24.85 26.91 3.11
C SER A 100 24.21 27.17 1.74
N THR A 101 24.91 27.86 0.83
CA THR A 101 24.49 28.07 -0.56
C THR A 101 24.36 26.77 -1.38
N GLN A 102 25.03 25.71 -0.96
CA GLN A 102 25.02 24.40 -1.61
C GLN A 102 23.83 23.52 -1.18
N TYR A 103 23.14 23.87 -0.10
CA TYR A 103 22.04 23.07 0.46
C TYR A 103 21.02 22.65 -0.60
N ALA A 104 20.48 23.61 -1.36
CA ALA A 104 19.48 23.33 -2.38
C ALA A 104 19.99 22.38 -3.48
N SER A 105 21.29 22.37 -3.76
CA SER A 105 21.90 21.46 -4.73
C SER A 105 21.89 20.02 -4.22
N PHE A 106 22.21 19.77 -2.95
CA PHE A 106 22.18 18.45 -2.36
C PHE A 106 20.76 17.89 -2.30
N ILE A 107 19.79 18.70 -1.89
CA ILE A 107 18.38 18.29 -1.83
C ILE A 107 17.84 17.93 -3.22
N ARG A 108 18.17 18.72 -4.26
CA ARG A 108 17.78 18.40 -5.65
C ARG A 108 18.38 17.10 -6.17
N LYS A 109 19.55 16.70 -5.68
CA LYS A 109 20.18 15.41 -6.01
C LYS A 109 19.49 14.22 -5.31
N GLY A 110 18.69 14.49 -4.27
CA GLY A 110 17.93 13.49 -3.54
C GLY A 110 18.42 13.21 -2.12
N VAL A 111 19.36 14.01 -1.61
CA VAL A 111 19.70 14.02 -0.18
C VAL A 111 18.47 14.51 0.58
N TYR A 112 18.09 13.82 1.64
CA TYR A 112 16.93 14.21 2.44
C TYR A 112 17.17 15.46 3.26
N ASP A 113 18.32 15.50 3.95
CA ASP A 113 18.76 16.66 4.76
C ASP A 113 20.28 16.61 4.96
N ILE A 114 20.85 17.75 5.38
CA ILE A 114 22.25 17.86 5.78
C ILE A 114 22.27 18.26 7.25
N LEU A 115 22.81 17.40 8.10
CA LEU A 115 22.78 17.58 9.53
C LEU A 115 24.18 17.67 10.11
N ASP A 116 24.37 18.60 11.05
CA ASP A 116 25.60 18.80 11.80
C ASP A 116 25.53 18.04 13.12
N LEU A 117 26.43 17.08 13.31
CA LEU A 117 26.47 16.29 14.54
C LEU A 117 26.94 17.12 15.78
N GLU A 118 27.62 18.25 15.55
CA GLU A 118 28.01 19.17 16.63
C GLU A 118 26.79 19.91 17.19
N GLU A 119 25.69 20.06 16.40
CA GLU A 119 24.43 20.65 16.82
C GLU A 119 23.42 19.56 17.24
N ALA A 120 23.65 18.93 18.40
CA ALA A 120 22.94 17.73 18.83
C ALA A 120 21.41 17.84 18.76
N ASP A 121 20.82 18.95 19.19
CA ASP A 121 19.36 19.16 19.17
C ASP A 121 18.82 19.26 17.73
N ASN A 122 19.49 19.99 16.86
CA ASN A 122 19.11 20.13 15.45
C ASN A 122 19.29 18.80 14.71
N PHE A 123 20.38 18.08 15.00
CA PHE A 123 20.62 16.75 14.47
C PHE A 123 19.51 15.79 14.85
N TYR A 124 19.17 15.73 16.15
CA TYR A 124 18.12 14.87 16.66
C TYR A 124 16.76 15.18 16.02
N LEU A 125 16.36 16.45 15.94
CA LEU A 125 15.10 16.87 15.33
C LEU A 125 15.06 16.56 13.82
N GLY A 126 16.16 16.75 13.10
CA GLY A 126 16.28 16.40 11.68
C GLY A 126 16.13 14.89 11.46
N LEU A 127 16.80 14.11 12.30
CA LEU A 127 16.71 12.64 12.25
C LEU A 127 15.28 12.15 12.58
N LEU A 128 14.61 12.73 13.58
CA LEU A 128 13.21 12.39 13.89
C LEU A 128 12.26 12.68 12.72
N ARG A 129 12.46 13.78 12.00
CA ARG A 129 11.67 14.11 10.80
C ARG A 129 11.88 13.07 9.70
N ALA A 130 13.12 12.66 9.44
CA ALA A 130 13.44 11.62 8.47
C ALA A 130 12.82 10.28 8.85
N LEU A 131 12.93 9.87 10.11
CA LEU A 131 12.32 8.64 10.64
C LEU A 131 10.78 8.67 10.52
N SER A 132 10.16 9.81 10.82
CA SER A 132 8.71 9.95 10.72
C SER A 132 8.23 9.82 9.27
N LEU A 133 8.93 10.44 8.32
CA LEU A 133 8.63 10.31 6.89
C LEU A 133 8.81 8.88 6.42
N SER A 134 9.93 8.25 6.74
CA SER A 134 10.21 6.87 6.35
C SER A 134 9.13 5.92 6.81
N ARG A 135 8.74 6.00 8.08
CA ARG A 135 7.66 5.16 8.66
C ARG A 135 6.30 5.43 8.03
N LEU A 136 6.00 6.69 7.71
CA LEU A 136 4.77 7.04 7.01
C LEU A 136 4.71 6.39 5.63
N LEU A 137 5.79 6.49 4.86
CA LEU A 137 5.88 5.91 3.52
C LEU A 137 5.85 4.37 3.54
N GLN A 138 6.53 3.75 4.51
CA GLN A 138 6.48 2.29 4.71
C GLN A 138 5.06 1.82 5.08
N SER A 139 4.39 2.54 5.99
CA SER A 139 3.01 2.22 6.37
C SER A 139 2.04 2.38 5.20
N GLN A 140 2.20 3.42 4.40
CA GLN A 140 1.40 3.63 3.19
C GLN A 140 1.59 2.48 2.19
N GLN A 141 2.84 2.10 1.92
CA GLN A 141 3.14 0.98 1.01
C GLN A 141 2.57 -0.34 1.52
N GLN A 142 2.67 -0.60 2.82
CA GLN A 142 2.09 -1.79 3.42
C GLN A 142 0.58 -1.83 3.26
N LEU A 143 -0.12 -0.72 3.54
CA LEU A 143 -1.58 -0.63 3.37
C LEU A 143 -2.00 -0.83 1.91
N MET A 144 -1.25 -0.30 0.95
CA MET A 144 -1.52 -0.53 -0.46
C MET A 144 -1.38 -2.02 -0.83
N ASN A 145 -0.33 -2.69 -0.37
CA ASN A 145 -0.12 -4.11 -0.62
C ASN A 145 -1.20 -4.98 0.06
N GLU A 146 -1.62 -4.63 1.27
CA GLU A 146 -2.70 -5.32 1.98
C GLU A 146 -4.04 -5.15 1.24
N LEU A 147 -4.32 -3.94 0.72
CA LEU A 147 -5.52 -3.67 -0.07
C LEU A 147 -5.52 -4.48 -1.37
N GLU A 148 -4.42 -4.47 -2.11
CA GLU A 148 -4.28 -5.24 -3.35
C GLU A 148 -4.45 -6.75 -3.09
N THR A 149 -3.83 -7.26 -2.03
CA THR A 149 -3.98 -8.66 -1.63
C THR A 149 -5.42 -8.99 -1.30
N ALA A 150 -6.12 -8.13 -0.53
CA ALA A 150 -7.52 -8.34 -0.18
C ALA A 150 -8.43 -8.28 -1.41
N GLN A 151 -8.18 -7.37 -2.36
CA GLN A 151 -8.92 -7.29 -3.61
C GLN A 151 -8.74 -8.57 -4.46
N ASN A 152 -7.50 -9.02 -4.63
CA ASN A 152 -7.20 -10.24 -5.39
C ASN A 152 -7.85 -11.48 -4.75
N GLN A 153 -7.84 -11.57 -3.41
CA GLN A 153 -8.51 -12.67 -2.69
C GLN A 153 -10.03 -12.61 -2.88
N ALA A 154 -10.64 -11.43 -2.79
CA ALA A 154 -12.08 -11.25 -3.01
C ALA A 154 -12.48 -11.64 -4.44
N GLN A 155 -11.70 -11.22 -5.43
CA GLN A 155 -11.93 -11.58 -6.83
C GLN A 155 -11.80 -13.08 -7.06
N ALA A 156 -10.76 -13.72 -6.52
CA ALA A 156 -10.59 -15.17 -6.63
C ALA A 156 -11.79 -15.95 -6.04
N LEU A 157 -12.31 -15.50 -4.89
CA LEU A 157 -13.50 -16.10 -4.27
C LEU A 157 -14.75 -15.98 -5.15
N VAL A 158 -14.91 -14.90 -5.89
CA VAL A 158 -16.00 -14.72 -6.85
C VAL A 158 -15.81 -15.63 -8.05
N GLU A 159 -14.60 -15.70 -8.60
CA GLU A 159 -14.28 -16.53 -9.77
C GLU A 159 -14.38 -18.03 -9.49
N GLU A 160 -13.94 -18.48 -8.30
CA GLU A 160 -13.99 -19.89 -7.88
C GLU A 160 -15.38 -20.31 -7.33
N SER A 161 -16.33 -19.39 -7.25
CA SER A 161 -17.67 -19.66 -6.75
C SER A 161 -18.45 -20.54 -7.72
N ASN A 162 -19.09 -21.61 -7.22
CA ASN A 162 -20.04 -22.43 -7.96
C ASN A 162 -21.41 -21.73 -8.17
N LYS A 163 -21.55 -20.46 -7.74
CA LYS A 163 -22.75 -19.66 -7.96
C LYS A 163 -22.51 -18.68 -9.10
N ALA A 164 -23.52 -18.47 -9.92
CA ALA A 164 -23.49 -17.42 -10.94
C ALA A 164 -23.51 -16.03 -10.25
N ILE A 165 -22.44 -15.29 -10.38
CA ILE A 165 -22.23 -13.98 -9.74
C ILE A 165 -21.88 -12.95 -10.80
N ALA A 166 -22.54 -11.79 -10.74
CA ALA A 166 -22.16 -10.63 -11.51
C ALA A 166 -22.13 -9.36 -10.62
N LEU A 167 -21.20 -8.48 -10.91
CA LEU A 167 -21.15 -7.14 -10.32
C LEU A 167 -21.92 -6.17 -11.18
N ILE A 168 -22.91 -5.49 -10.57
CA ILE A 168 -23.78 -4.52 -11.24
C ILE A 168 -23.56 -3.16 -10.62
N GLN A 169 -23.24 -2.18 -11.44
CA GLN A 169 -23.15 -0.78 -11.04
C GLN A 169 -24.13 0.05 -11.86
N GLU A 170 -24.96 0.83 -11.19
CA GLU A 170 -26.01 1.67 -11.83
C GLU A 170 -26.94 0.89 -12.79
N GLY A 171 -27.11 -0.41 -12.56
CA GLY A 171 -27.95 -1.27 -13.40
C GLY A 171 -27.22 -1.85 -14.62
N ILE A 172 -25.92 -1.66 -14.73
CA ILE A 172 -25.06 -2.12 -15.83
C ILE A 172 -24.07 -3.17 -15.31
N HIS A 173 -23.79 -4.20 -16.11
CA HIS A 173 -22.80 -5.21 -15.77
C HIS A 173 -21.38 -4.62 -15.84
N VAL A 174 -20.63 -4.81 -14.75
CA VAL A 174 -19.23 -4.40 -14.63
C VAL A 174 -18.30 -5.60 -14.71
N SER A 175 -18.69 -6.73 -14.11
CA SER A 175 -18.00 -8.01 -14.22
C SER A 175 -18.95 -9.19 -13.98
N ALA A 176 -18.55 -10.38 -14.42
CA ALA A 176 -19.30 -11.62 -14.21
C ALA A 176 -18.35 -12.81 -14.14
N ASN A 177 -18.61 -13.75 -13.22
CA ASN A 177 -17.82 -14.97 -13.16
C ASN A 177 -18.23 -15.99 -14.24
N ALA A 178 -17.42 -17.04 -14.41
CA ALA A 178 -17.62 -18.06 -15.42
C ALA A 178 -19.01 -18.75 -15.30
N GLU A 179 -19.48 -19.01 -14.08
CA GLU A 179 -20.79 -19.62 -13.83
C GLU A 179 -21.94 -18.72 -14.29
N TYR A 180 -21.79 -17.40 -14.14
CA TYR A 180 -22.78 -16.45 -14.65
C TYR A 180 -22.80 -16.45 -16.18
N LEU A 181 -21.63 -16.42 -16.83
CA LEU A 181 -21.54 -16.49 -18.29
C LEU A 181 -22.16 -17.79 -18.84
N GLN A 182 -21.81 -18.92 -18.23
CA GLN A 182 -22.35 -20.21 -18.62
C GLN A 182 -23.86 -20.28 -18.45
N LEU A 183 -24.39 -19.75 -17.34
CA LEU A 183 -25.84 -19.71 -17.06
C LEU A 183 -26.62 -19.00 -18.16
N PHE A 184 -26.06 -17.90 -18.69
CA PHE A 184 -26.69 -17.13 -19.75
C PHE A 184 -26.22 -17.47 -21.16
N GLY A 185 -25.39 -18.53 -21.32
CA GLY A 185 -24.89 -18.99 -22.61
C GLY A 185 -23.98 -17.98 -23.33
N LEU A 186 -23.23 -17.19 -22.55
CA LEU A 186 -22.26 -16.21 -23.03
C LEU A 186 -20.87 -16.85 -23.12
N SER A 187 -20.08 -16.44 -24.11
CA SER A 187 -18.78 -17.03 -24.37
C SER A 187 -17.63 -16.24 -23.72
N SER A 188 -17.84 -14.98 -23.45
CA SER A 188 -16.84 -14.06 -22.89
C SER A 188 -17.49 -13.04 -21.96
N GLU A 189 -16.73 -12.55 -21.00
CA GLU A 189 -17.13 -11.42 -20.15
C GLU A 189 -17.35 -10.14 -20.98
N ASP A 190 -16.60 -9.94 -22.06
CA ASP A 190 -16.77 -8.83 -22.98
C ASP A 190 -18.17 -8.77 -23.62
N ASP A 191 -18.85 -9.92 -23.71
CA ASP A 191 -20.20 -9.98 -24.26
C ASP A 191 -21.25 -9.35 -23.35
N ILE A 192 -20.94 -9.15 -22.06
CA ILE A 192 -21.88 -8.70 -21.05
C ILE A 192 -21.49 -7.36 -20.40
N ILE A 193 -20.20 -7.03 -20.33
CA ILE A 193 -19.75 -5.75 -19.76
C ILE A 193 -20.41 -4.58 -20.51
N GLY A 194 -20.95 -3.64 -19.73
CA GLY A 194 -21.66 -2.47 -20.26
C GLY A 194 -23.11 -2.73 -20.65
N GLN A 195 -23.60 -3.98 -20.61
CA GLN A 195 -25.00 -4.28 -20.89
C GLN A 195 -25.89 -4.02 -19.66
N PRO A 196 -27.09 -3.44 -19.86
CA PRO A 196 -28.06 -3.27 -18.79
C PRO A 196 -28.56 -4.62 -18.25
N LEU A 197 -28.73 -4.72 -16.94
CA LEU A 197 -29.23 -5.94 -16.29
C LEU A 197 -30.60 -6.40 -16.82
N LEU A 198 -31.47 -5.45 -17.14
CA LEU A 198 -32.82 -5.73 -17.65
C LEU A 198 -32.85 -6.17 -19.12
N ASP A 199 -31.74 -6.10 -19.85
CA ASP A 199 -31.61 -6.63 -21.21
C ASP A 199 -31.36 -8.16 -21.18
N ILE A 200 -31.00 -8.70 -20.02
CA ILE A 200 -30.69 -10.13 -19.81
C ILE A 200 -31.77 -10.77 -18.93
N LEU A 201 -32.24 -10.07 -17.91
CA LEU A 201 -33.23 -10.55 -16.95
C LEU A 201 -34.59 -9.94 -17.18
N GLN A 202 -35.63 -10.75 -17.21
CA GLN A 202 -37.02 -10.33 -17.26
C GLN A 202 -37.72 -10.65 -15.93
N PRO A 203 -37.78 -9.68 -15.00
CA PRO A 203 -38.54 -9.85 -13.76
C PRO A 203 -40.04 -9.88 -14.05
N LYS A 204 -40.82 -10.64 -13.25
CA LYS A 204 -42.29 -10.69 -13.36
C LYS A 204 -42.94 -9.31 -13.20
N ASP A 205 -42.41 -8.49 -12.28
CA ASP A 205 -42.81 -7.12 -12.07
C ASP A 205 -41.56 -6.19 -12.18
N VAL A 206 -41.48 -5.52 -13.32
CA VAL A 206 -40.35 -4.61 -13.62
C VAL A 206 -40.35 -3.38 -12.70
N ASN A 207 -41.55 -2.89 -12.27
CA ASN A 207 -41.61 -1.73 -11.42
C ASN A 207 -41.18 -2.04 -9.99
N ASP A 208 -41.64 -3.16 -9.43
CA ASP A 208 -41.19 -3.65 -8.12
C ASP A 208 -39.68 -3.91 -8.13
N PHE A 209 -39.18 -4.56 -9.18
CA PHE A 209 -37.74 -4.80 -9.35
C PHE A 209 -36.93 -3.49 -9.33
N LYS A 210 -37.33 -2.47 -10.11
CA LYS A 210 -36.64 -1.17 -10.16
C LYS A 210 -36.67 -0.44 -8.81
N ILE A 211 -37.80 -0.48 -8.10
CA ILE A 211 -37.93 0.15 -6.78
C ILE A 211 -37.01 -0.51 -5.77
N ARG A 212 -37.00 -1.84 -5.71
CA ARG A 212 -36.15 -2.62 -4.78
C ARG A 212 -34.67 -2.49 -5.16
N PHE A 213 -34.33 -2.58 -6.44
CA PHE A 213 -32.95 -2.38 -6.92
C PHE A 213 -32.42 -1.00 -6.53
N LYS A 214 -33.25 0.05 -6.68
CA LYS A 214 -32.89 1.41 -6.25
C LYS A 214 -32.68 1.50 -4.74
N LYS A 215 -33.47 0.84 -3.92
CA LYS A 215 -33.28 0.79 -2.46
C LYS A 215 -31.95 0.13 -2.10
N ILE A 216 -31.63 -0.99 -2.74
CA ILE A 216 -30.38 -1.74 -2.51
C ILE A 216 -29.18 -0.89 -2.92
N SER A 217 -29.23 -0.20 -4.08
CA SER A 217 -28.14 0.69 -4.53
C SER A 217 -27.92 1.89 -3.60
N GLN A 218 -28.90 2.21 -2.74
CA GLN A 218 -28.78 3.22 -1.69
C GLN A 218 -28.34 2.65 -0.33
N GLY A 219 -27.89 1.39 -0.30
CA GLY A 219 -27.43 0.73 0.93
C GLY A 219 -28.56 0.24 1.85
N GLN A 220 -29.80 0.21 1.37
CA GLN A 220 -30.91 -0.36 2.14
C GLN A 220 -30.97 -1.86 1.92
N PHE A 221 -31.03 -2.63 3.02
CA PHE A 221 -31.15 -4.08 2.93
C PHE A 221 -32.52 -4.50 2.39
N ASP A 222 -32.51 -5.33 1.36
CA ASP A 222 -33.70 -6.07 0.90
C ASP A 222 -33.35 -7.55 0.87
N LEU A 223 -34.00 -8.34 1.72
CA LEU A 223 -33.70 -9.77 1.92
C LEU A 223 -34.52 -10.70 0.99
N GLY A 224 -35.15 -10.20 -0.04
CA GLY A 224 -35.95 -11.00 -0.92
C GLY A 224 -35.25 -11.43 -2.20
N ALA A 225 -35.37 -12.73 -2.54
CA ALA A 225 -35.02 -13.18 -3.88
C ALA A 225 -36.09 -12.74 -4.90
N PHE A 226 -35.63 -12.35 -6.10
CA PHE A 226 -36.53 -12.12 -7.24
C PHE A 226 -36.64 -13.37 -8.08
N GLU A 227 -37.85 -13.68 -8.53
CA GLU A 227 -38.04 -14.63 -9.61
C GLU A 227 -37.99 -13.90 -10.95
N VAL A 228 -37.03 -14.27 -11.78
CA VAL A 228 -36.80 -13.66 -13.09
C VAL A 228 -36.73 -14.75 -14.16
N ALA A 229 -37.15 -14.40 -15.38
CA ALA A 229 -36.89 -15.21 -16.56
C ALA A 229 -35.66 -14.68 -17.29
N THR A 230 -35.00 -15.50 -18.08
CA THR A 230 -33.91 -15.09 -18.96
C THR A 230 -34.49 -14.66 -20.32
N LEU A 231 -33.96 -13.57 -20.87
CA LEU A 231 -34.33 -13.12 -22.23
C LEU A 231 -33.50 -13.83 -23.31
N ASN A 232 -32.38 -14.44 -22.93
CA ASN A 232 -31.50 -15.12 -23.87
C ASN A 232 -32.02 -16.53 -24.18
N SER A 233 -32.35 -16.82 -25.43
CA SER A 233 -32.81 -18.12 -25.92
C SER A 233 -31.76 -19.24 -25.81
N ASN A 234 -30.48 -18.88 -25.62
CA ASN A 234 -29.38 -19.82 -25.47
C ASN A 234 -29.12 -20.21 -23.99
N ALA A 235 -29.86 -19.63 -23.06
CA ALA A 235 -29.71 -19.96 -21.65
C ALA A 235 -30.12 -21.40 -21.36
N GLN A 236 -29.32 -22.13 -20.61
CA GLN A 236 -29.50 -23.56 -20.31
C GLN A 236 -30.69 -23.87 -19.38
N THR A 237 -31.39 -22.85 -18.90
CA THR A 237 -32.47 -22.97 -17.91
C THR A 237 -33.82 -22.51 -18.45
N HIS A 238 -34.79 -23.41 -18.35
CA HIS A 238 -36.23 -23.13 -18.67
C HIS A 238 -37.06 -22.75 -17.44
N ASN A 239 -36.48 -22.75 -16.25
CA ASN A 239 -37.16 -22.46 -15.00
C ASN A 239 -36.86 -20.99 -14.55
N PRO A 240 -37.80 -20.32 -13.82
CA PRO A 240 -37.51 -19.01 -13.30
C PRO A 240 -36.29 -19.08 -12.37
N LEU A 241 -35.34 -18.16 -12.61
CA LEU A 241 -34.16 -18.01 -11.78
C LEU A 241 -34.52 -17.24 -10.50
N LYS A 242 -33.85 -17.56 -9.40
CA LYS A 242 -33.87 -16.78 -8.17
C LYS A 242 -32.61 -15.90 -8.13
N VAL A 243 -32.82 -14.59 -8.15
CA VAL A 243 -31.73 -13.61 -8.08
C VAL A 243 -31.76 -12.94 -6.71
N GLU A 244 -30.62 -12.93 -6.05
CA GLU A 244 -30.41 -12.22 -4.79
C GLU A 244 -29.41 -11.09 -5.03
N PHE A 245 -29.69 -9.91 -4.48
CA PHE A 245 -28.75 -8.78 -4.54
C PHE A 245 -28.04 -8.63 -3.21
N LEU A 246 -26.72 -8.48 -3.28
CA LEU A 246 -25.86 -8.15 -2.15
C LEU A 246 -25.20 -6.80 -2.40
N VAL A 247 -25.15 -5.94 -1.38
CA VAL A 247 -24.44 -4.68 -1.47
C VAL A 247 -22.98 -4.94 -1.14
N VAL A 248 -22.08 -4.54 -2.06
CA VAL A 248 -20.64 -4.58 -1.85
C VAL A 248 -20.20 -3.13 -1.55
N PHE A 249 -19.57 -2.90 -0.38
CA PHE A 249 -19.09 -1.61 0.09
C PHE A 249 -17.60 -1.44 -0.19
#